data_a05f87ada2465cb014e39c1995fa9dc1
#
_entry.id   a05f87ada2465cb014e39c1995fa9dc1
#
_cell.length_a   1.000
_cell.length_b   1.000
_cell.length_c   1.000
_cell.angle_alpha   90.00
_cell.angle_beta   90.00
_cell.angle_gamma   90.00
#
_symmetry.space_group_name_H-M   'P 1'
#
loop_
_entity.id
_entity.type
_entity.pdbx_description
1 polymer ?
#
loop_
_entity_poly.entity_id
_entity_poly.type
_entity_poly.pdbx_seq_one_letter_code
_entity_poly.pdbx_strand_id
1 'polypeptide(L)'
;MLFRSVATASVANLRDLEAKVMRAMGMHGSRYIHIHVPCPLGWGSAPDDTIKVARLAVESGLFPLIEAEHGEVTGHYRLRKQVPVGEYLRLQRRFAHLYGKTPDDTTIAAIQAIADRNIRKFGLLN
;
A
#
# COMPACT_ATOMS: atom_id res chain seq x y z
N MET A 1 -21.85 -11.41 2.76
CA MET A 1 -21.43 -11.96 1.46
C MET A 1 -19.92 -12.02 1.41
N LEU A 2 -19.40 -13.17 1.11
CA LEU A 2 -17.96 -13.35 0.99
C LEU A 2 -17.56 -13.22 -0.50
N PHE A 3 -16.62 -12.33 -0.81
CA PHE A 3 -16.01 -12.31 -2.12
C PHE A 3 -15.22 -13.60 -2.34
N ARG A 4 -15.29 -14.15 -3.55
CA ARG A 4 -14.48 -15.30 -3.94
C ARG A 4 -13.00 -14.97 -3.84
N SER A 5 -12.63 -13.80 -4.31
CA SER A 5 -11.25 -13.31 -4.32
C SER A 5 -11.21 -11.83 -3.99
N VAL A 6 -10.26 -11.46 -3.16
CA VAL A 6 -9.92 -10.08 -2.82
C VAL A 6 -8.41 -9.92 -3.00
N ALA A 7 -7.99 -8.83 -3.63
CA ALA A 7 -6.57 -8.50 -3.76
C ALA A 7 -6.35 -7.00 -3.60
N THR A 8 -5.18 -6.64 -3.15
CA THR A 8 -4.65 -5.30 -3.23
C THR A 8 -3.53 -5.26 -4.26
N ALA A 9 -3.40 -4.17 -4.98
CA ALA A 9 -2.38 -4.01 -6.01
C ALA A 9 -1.93 -2.55 -6.07
N SER A 10 -0.82 -2.28 -6.75
CA SER A 10 -0.27 -0.93 -6.90
C SER A 10 0.26 -0.71 -8.30
N VAL A 11 0.09 0.51 -8.80
CA VAL A 11 0.69 0.93 -10.09
C VAL A 11 2.22 0.92 -10.08
N ALA A 12 2.84 0.85 -8.90
CA ALA A 12 4.29 0.70 -8.79
C ALA A 12 4.77 -0.75 -8.99
N ASN A 13 3.86 -1.73 -8.93
CA ASN A 13 4.16 -3.17 -9.00
C ASN A 13 3.34 -3.81 -10.12
N LEU A 14 3.63 -3.46 -11.38
CA LEU A 14 2.79 -3.80 -12.53
C LEU A 14 2.71 -5.30 -12.80
N ARG A 15 3.79 -6.06 -12.61
CA ARG A 15 3.76 -7.52 -12.77
C ARG A 15 2.85 -8.20 -11.74
N ASP A 16 2.89 -7.73 -10.51
CA ASP A 16 2.00 -8.21 -9.43
C ASP A 16 0.55 -7.86 -9.73
N LEU A 17 0.28 -6.63 -10.17
CA LEU A 17 -1.06 -6.18 -10.58
C LEU A 17 -1.60 -7.04 -11.74
N GLU A 18 -0.82 -7.22 -12.80
CA GLU A 18 -1.21 -8.03 -13.96
C GLU A 18 -1.55 -9.46 -13.55
N ALA A 19 -0.68 -10.10 -12.77
CA ALA A 19 -0.91 -11.47 -12.30
C ALA A 19 -2.20 -11.60 -11.48
N LYS A 20 -2.51 -10.63 -10.63
CA LYS A 20 -3.75 -10.61 -9.84
C LYS A 20 -4.99 -10.46 -10.70
N VAL A 21 -4.94 -9.57 -11.69
CA VAL A 21 -6.05 -9.39 -12.65
C VAL A 21 -6.28 -10.68 -13.45
N MET A 22 -5.22 -11.28 -13.96
CA MET A 22 -5.33 -12.53 -14.74
C MET A 22 -5.92 -13.67 -13.92
N ARG A 23 -5.49 -13.84 -12.66
CA ARG A 23 -6.09 -14.84 -11.76
C ARG A 23 -7.56 -14.56 -11.48
N ALA A 24 -7.90 -13.30 -11.21
CA ALA A 24 -9.29 -12.91 -10.96
C ALA A 24 -10.19 -13.17 -12.17
N MET A 25 -9.70 -12.96 -13.39
CA MET A 25 -10.46 -13.22 -14.61
C MET A 25 -10.76 -14.71 -14.81
N GLY A 26 -9.90 -15.59 -14.32
CA GLY A 26 -10.09 -17.05 -14.38
C GLY A 26 -11.03 -17.61 -13.31
N MET A 27 -11.50 -16.79 -12.38
CA MET A 27 -12.36 -17.23 -11.28
C MET A 27 -13.84 -16.93 -11.56
N HIS A 28 -14.72 -17.82 -11.10
CA HIS A 28 -16.16 -17.56 -11.05
C HIS A 28 -16.54 -16.96 -9.69
N GLY A 29 -17.52 -16.06 -9.69
CA GLY A 29 -18.01 -15.40 -8.49
C GLY A 29 -17.51 -13.98 -8.31
N SER A 30 -17.82 -13.36 -7.18
CA SER A 30 -17.47 -11.98 -6.89
C SER A 30 -15.97 -11.85 -6.64
N ARG A 31 -15.35 -10.89 -7.32
CA ARG A 31 -13.92 -10.59 -7.22
C ARG A 31 -13.75 -9.11 -6.97
N TYR A 32 -12.79 -8.76 -6.14
CA TYR A 32 -12.48 -7.38 -5.81
C TYR A 32 -10.97 -7.14 -5.82
N ILE A 33 -10.53 -6.13 -6.55
CA ILE A 33 -9.12 -5.70 -6.56
C ILE A 33 -9.08 -4.22 -6.19
N HIS A 34 -8.42 -3.91 -5.09
CA HIS A 34 -8.17 -2.54 -4.65
C HIS A 34 -6.80 -2.09 -5.14
N ILE A 35 -6.78 -1.13 -6.06
CA ILE A 35 -5.54 -0.67 -6.69
C ILE A 35 -5.14 0.69 -6.13
N HIS A 36 -3.93 0.78 -5.58
CA HIS A 36 -3.34 2.03 -5.11
C HIS A 36 -2.81 2.84 -6.28
N VAL A 37 -3.41 4.00 -6.51
CA VAL A 37 -3.02 4.95 -7.56
C VAL A 37 -2.89 6.34 -6.95
N PRO A 38 -1.68 6.90 -6.80
CA PRO A 38 -1.52 8.25 -6.28
C PRO A 38 -2.17 9.29 -7.18
N CYS A 39 -2.77 10.32 -6.55
CA CYS A 39 -3.37 11.44 -7.24
C CYS A 39 -2.54 12.72 -6.99
N PRO A 40 -1.68 13.16 -7.91
CA PRO A 40 -0.80 14.32 -7.70
C PRO A 40 -1.56 15.59 -7.28
N LEU A 41 -2.68 15.89 -7.91
CA LEU A 41 -3.48 17.07 -7.59
C LEU A 41 -4.11 16.97 -6.20
N GLY A 42 -4.79 15.87 -5.91
CA GLY A 42 -5.51 15.71 -4.63
C GLY A 42 -4.58 15.52 -3.45
N TRP A 43 -3.43 14.88 -3.65
CA TRP A 43 -2.48 14.59 -2.57
C TRP A 43 -1.38 15.64 -2.45
N GLY A 44 -1.21 16.47 -3.46
CA GLY A 44 -0.20 17.51 -3.50
C GLY A 44 1.22 16.96 -3.65
N SER A 45 1.38 15.92 -4.45
CA SER A 45 2.69 15.40 -4.86
C SER A 45 3.06 15.90 -6.25
N ALA A 46 4.37 15.92 -6.55
CA ALA A 46 4.84 16.21 -7.90
C ALA A 46 4.39 15.08 -8.86
N PRO A 47 3.94 15.41 -10.10
CA PRO A 47 3.48 14.39 -11.05
C PRO A 47 4.54 13.34 -11.40
N ASP A 48 5.80 13.73 -11.47
CA ASP A 48 6.93 12.83 -11.73
C ASP A 48 7.29 11.93 -10.55
N ASP A 49 6.79 12.24 -9.35
CA ASP A 49 6.94 11.40 -8.16
C ASP A 49 5.81 10.34 -8.00
N THR A 50 4.84 10.28 -8.90
CA THR A 50 3.66 9.41 -8.76
C THR A 50 4.02 7.95 -8.49
N ILE A 51 4.91 7.37 -9.28
CA ILE A 51 5.35 5.97 -9.09
C ILE A 51 6.18 5.81 -7.83
N LYS A 52 6.99 6.79 -7.49
CA LYS A 52 7.78 6.80 -6.24
C LYS A 52 6.87 6.82 -5.01
N VAL A 53 5.84 7.66 -5.00
CA VAL A 53 4.83 7.70 -3.93
C VAL A 53 4.13 6.34 -3.80
N ALA A 54 3.71 5.75 -4.91
CA ALA A 54 3.09 4.42 -4.92
C ALA A 54 4.02 3.34 -4.36
N ARG A 55 5.29 3.36 -4.76
CA ARG A 55 6.30 2.42 -4.26
C ARG A 55 6.54 2.56 -2.76
N LEU A 56 6.66 3.78 -2.27
CA LEU A 56 6.88 4.05 -0.84
C LEU A 56 5.68 3.63 0.03
N ALA A 57 4.45 3.73 -0.48
CA ALA A 57 3.28 3.22 0.23
C ALA A 57 3.39 1.71 0.47
N VAL A 58 3.88 0.96 -0.51
CA VAL A 58 4.10 -0.50 -0.40
C VAL A 58 5.30 -0.82 0.50
N GLU A 59 6.45 -0.20 0.23
CA GLU A 59 7.70 -0.47 0.95
C GLU A 59 7.68 -0.04 2.42
N SER A 60 6.86 0.94 2.77
CA SER A 60 6.67 1.32 4.18
C SER A 60 5.81 0.33 4.97
N GLY A 61 4.99 -0.48 4.28
CA GLY A 61 4.01 -1.36 4.90
C GLY A 61 2.63 -0.71 5.10
N LEU A 62 2.45 0.56 4.67
CA LEU A 62 1.14 1.22 4.76
C LEU A 62 0.12 0.62 3.81
N PHE A 63 0.54 0.15 2.65
CA PHE A 63 -0.32 -0.49 1.68
C PHE A 63 0.20 -1.89 1.32
N PRO A 64 -0.12 -2.91 2.13
CA PRO A 64 0.28 -4.28 1.85
C PRO A 64 -0.33 -4.80 0.56
N LEU A 65 0.47 -5.46 -0.26
CA LEU A 65 0.00 -6.15 -1.46
C LEU A 65 -0.29 -7.61 -1.09
N ILE A 66 -1.56 -7.94 -0.99
CA ILE A 66 -2.03 -9.26 -0.56
C ILE A 66 -3.06 -9.84 -1.53
N GLU A 67 -3.27 -11.14 -1.41
CA GLU A 67 -4.39 -11.86 -2.00
C GLU A 67 -5.10 -12.66 -0.91
N ALA A 68 -6.41 -12.74 -1.03
CA ALA A 68 -7.24 -13.55 -0.15
C ALA A 68 -8.32 -14.27 -0.96
N GLU A 69 -8.61 -15.50 -0.60
CA GLU A 69 -9.70 -16.30 -1.16
C GLU A 69 -10.59 -16.78 -0.02
N HIS A 70 -11.91 -16.64 -0.21
CA HIS A 70 -12.90 -17.04 0.79
C HIS A 70 -12.64 -16.48 2.20
N GLY A 71 -12.09 -15.26 2.28
CA GLY A 71 -11.80 -14.57 3.54
C GLY A 71 -10.44 -14.91 4.16
N GLU A 72 -9.66 -15.80 3.57
CA GLU A 72 -8.34 -16.18 4.06
C GLU A 72 -7.22 -15.62 3.17
N VAL A 73 -6.18 -15.07 3.78
CA VAL A 73 -5.01 -14.57 3.05
C VAL A 73 -4.25 -15.74 2.46
N THR A 74 -4.12 -15.79 1.13
CA THR A 74 -3.46 -16.86 0.38
C THR A 74 -2.08 -16.46 -0.14
N GLY A 75 -1.77 -15.17 -0.17
CA GLY A 75 -0.47 -14.70 -0.65
C GLY A 75 -0.21 -13.24 -0.32
N HIS A 76 1.06 -12.86 -0.36
CA HIS A 76 1.50 -11.48 -0.17
C HIS A 76 2.75 -11.18 -0.98
N TYR A 77 2.95 -9.91 -1.31
CA TYR A 77 4.18 -9.42 -1.92
C TYR A 77 5.24 -9.24 -0.83
N ARG A 78 6.40 -9.88 -1.02
CA ARG A 78 7.50 -9.82 -0.05
C ARG A 78 8.33 -8.56 -0.23
N LEU A 79 8.54 -7.84 0.86
CA LEU A 79 9.43 -6.68 0.89
C LEU A 79 10.87 -7.12 1.16
N ARG A 80 11.82 -6.45 0.52
CA ARG A 80 13.25 -6.65 0.82
C ARG A 80 13.65 -5.98 2.13
N LYS A 81 13.10 -4.80 2.37
CA LYS A 81 13.29 -4.01 3.59
C LYS A 81 12.07 -3.11 3.78
N GLN A 82 11.84 -2.69 5.01
CA GLN A 82 10.86 -1.66 5.31
C GLN A 82 11.52 -0.28 5.24
N VAL A 83 10.85 0.68 4.62
CA VAL A 83 11.23 2.09 4.68
C VAL A 83 10.39 2.83 5.71
N PRO A 84 10.90 3.88 6.38
CA PRO A 84 10.11 4.68 7.32
C PRO A 84 8.94 5.36 6.61
N VAL A 85 7.80 5.46 7.29
CA VAL A 85 6.59 6.12 6.72
C VAL A 85 6.85 7.58 6.35
N GLY A 86 7.79 8.24 7.02
CA GLY A 86 8.16 9.63 6.71
C GLY A 86 8.60 9.83 5.26
N GLU A 87 9.24 8.86 4.65
CA GLU A 87 9.62 8.95 3.23
C GLU A 87 8.41 9.04 2.30
N TYR A 88 7.35 8.32 2.62
CA TYR A 88 6.08 8.39 1.92
C TYR A 88 5.32 9.69 2.21
N LEU A 89 5.22 10.07 3.48
CA LEU A 89 4.43 11.22 3.93
C LEU A 89 4.98 12.55 3.40
N ARG A 90 6.29 12.74 3.44
CA ARG A 90 6.93 14.01 3.07
C ARG A 90 6.78 14.41 1.59
N LEU A 91 6.52 13.46 0.71
CA LEU A 91 6.32 13.74 -0.71
C LEU A 91 4.94 14.34 -1.02
N GLN A 92 4.06 14.42 -0.02
CA GLN A 92 2.66 14.78 -0.22
C GLN A 92 2.28 15.98 0.64
N ARG A 93 1.85 17.06 0.00
CA ARG A 93 1.44 18.30 0.69
C ARG A 93 0.32 18.05 1.70
N ARG A 94 -0.57 17.09 1.46
CA ARG A 94 -1.64 16.74 2.40
C ARG A 94 -1.15 16.35 3.79
N PHE A 95 0.11 15.96 3.93
CA PHE A 95 0.74 15.63 5.21
C PHE A 95 1.74 16.70 5.70
N ALA A 96 1.85 17.84 5.01
CA ALA A 96 2.82 18.88 5.34
C ALA A 96 2.67 19.41 6.77
N HIS A 97 1.43 19.43 7.29
CA HIS A 97 1.16 19.87 8.66
C HIS A 97 1.84 19.02 9.74
N LEU A 98 2.22 17.77 9.43
CA LEU A 98 2.95 16.91 10.35
C LEU A 98 4.43 17.28 10.47
N TYR A 99 4.96 18.07 9.53
CA TYR A 99 6.38 18.43 9.40
C TYR A 99 6.62 19.95 9.47
N GLY A 100 5.73 20.69 10.13
CA GLY A 100 5.87 22.12 10.32
C GLY A 100 6.98 22.50 11.30
N LYS A 101 6.96 23.75 11.81
CA LYS A 101 7.95 24.23 12.78
C LYS A 101 8.05 23.36 14.05
N THR A 102 6.94 22.80 14.47
CA THR A 102 6.88 21.80 15.55
C THR A 102 6.35 20.51 14.94
N PRO A 103 7.22 19.52 14.62
CA PRO A 103 6.77 18.25 14.07
C PRO A 103 5.80 17.52 15.00
N ASP A 104 4.77 16.90 14.43
CA ASP A 104 3.82 16.07 15.16
C ASP A 104 4.32 14.62 15.23
N ASP A 105 5.35 14.42 16.06
CA ASP A 105 5.98 13.11 16.20
C ASP A 105 5.03 12.04 16.71
N THR A 106 4.03 12.41 17.50
CA THR A 106 3.01 11.48 18.02
C THR A 106 2.16 10.90 16.90
N THR A 107 1.68 11.75 16.00
CA THR A 107 0.88 11.30 14.85
C THR A 107 1.74 10.50 13.87
N ILE A 108 2.97 10.94 13.59
CA ILE A 108 3.90 10.21 12.72
C ILE A 108 4.20 8.82 13.29
N ALA A 109 4.45 8.71 14.60
CA ALA A 109 4.67 7.44 15.28
C ALA A 109 3.44 6.52 15.21
N ALA A 110 2.23 7.08 15.32
CA ALA A 110 0.99 6.32 15.18
C ALA A 110 0.83 5.75 13.76
N ILE A 111 1.17 6.53 12.73
CA ILE A 111 1.17 6.06 11.34
C ILE A 111 2.24 4.97 11.14
N GLN A 112 3.43 5.14 11.70
CA GLN A 112 4.48 4.11 11.66
C GLN A 112 4.01 2.81 12.33
N ALA A 113 3.31 2.90 13.45
CA ALA A 113 2.77 1.73 14.15
C ALA A 113 1.74 0.96 13.30
N ILE A 114 0.96 1.65 12.46
CA ILE A 114 0.05 1.01 11.51
C ILE A 114 0.85 0.20 10.47
N ALA A 115 1.89 0.79 9.90
CA ALA A 115 2.78 0.13 8.96
C ALA A 115 3.45 -1.11 9.58
N ASP A 116 3.99 -0.97 10.78
CA ASP A 116 4.66 -2.06 11.51
C ASP A 116 3.70 -3.21 11.84
N ARG A 117 2.47 -2.87 12.22
CA ARG A 117 1.41 -3.87 12.42
C ARG A 117 1.11 -4.65 11.15
N ASN A 118 1.03 -3.99 10.00
CA ASN A 118 0.79 -4.63 8.71
C ASN A 118 1.95 -5.57 8.35
N ILE A 119 3.19 -5.13 8.55
CA ILE A 119 4.39 -5.95 8.34
C ILE A 119 4.30 -7.26 9.13
N ARG A 120 3.98 -7.17 10.42
CA ARG A 120 3.84 -8.36 11.28
C ARG A 120 2.64 -9.23 10.90
N LYS A 121 1.47 -8.60 10.70
CA LYS A 121 0.22 -9.30 10.42
C LYS A 121 0.30 -10.15 9.15
N PHE A 122 0.93 -9.64 8.11
CA PHE A 122 1.01 -10.31 6.81
C PHE A 122 2.38 -10.96 6.54
N GLY A 123 3.33 -10.87 7.47
CA GLY A 123 4.67 -11.45 7.30
C GLY A 123 5.44 -10.88 6.11
N LEU A 124 5.36 -9.57 5.86
CA LEU A 124 5.83 -8.97 4.62
C LEU A 124 7.35 -8.99 4.42
N LEU A 125 8.12 -9.14 5.49
CA LEU A 125 9.59 -9.19 5.46
C LEU A 125 10.16 -10.61 5.51
N ASN A 126 9.32 -11.61 5.68
CA ASN A 126 9.73 -13.02 5.82
C ASN A 126 9.55 -13.82 4.53
#